data_c160dd642741f83311c4b7605f7f76d1
#
_entry.id   c160dd642741f83311c4b7605f7f76d1
#
_cell.length_a   1.000
_cell.length_b   1.000
_cell.length_c   1.000
_cell.angle_alpha   90.00
_cell.angle_beta   90.00
_cell.angle_gamma   90.00
#
_symmetry.space_group_name_H-M   'P 1'
#
loop_
_entity.id
_entity.type
_entity.pdbx_description
1 polymer ?
#
loop_
_entity_poly.entity_id
_entity_poly.type
_entity_poly.pdbx_seq_one_letter_code
_entity_poly.pdbx_strand_id
1 'polypeptide(L)'
;MKIAHISDTHLGRRPRQTRSGIVNQEVRPLEDDFYSAWIKFVNEIVDKARNRPDVILHCGDFFDTPAGYDPSPPPEYARKVAAMTFRQLYDANIPLIIIDGNHGRYMEYRSSTLSVFPVAFDNIHLFTHYDTRDSLRIQQPLFIDINNLNLRVITHPSIESRALSTLGMQPIYKNWIHLQNNSISPDLINIAMAHGMIENSTLHEDFLKGNYQYIALGDDHRMRKVTDRAWYSGSTELWNFNEINTEKGYLMVELEQGKASPRITTKKIQSGRNIIFDTIEIYPEDTNLQIIKRVTDTFDVHGLNTRYEYSTAARVKIILKGKKTYGSSFNIGEVESALRKLALDSNDYNIVEFILDRPDYPEYTKQEDIGQSLVDNIEFLIEDPEKEFKEYVTALRNKDLEKQNLDPNLLAKIFAKVLNRSSEKTNDTSAVKRGNN
;
A
#
# COMPACT_ATOMS: atom_id res chain seq x y z
N MET A 1 -8.82 29.80 11.93
CA MET A 1 -8.13 29.25 10.76
C MET A 1 -8.77 27.92 10.38
N LYS A 2 -9.06 27.71 9.10
CA LYS A 2 -9.58 26.44 8.55
C LYS A 2 -8.49 25.76 7.72
N ILE A 3 -8.29 24.45 7.94
CA ILE A 3 -7.29 23.65 7.27
C ILE A 3 -7.98 22.46 6.64
N ALA A 4 -7.70 22.18 5.36
CA ALA A 4 -8.06 20.90 4.75
C ALA A 4 -6.86 19.97 4.89
N HIS A 5 -6.99 18.90 5.68
CA HIS A 5 -5.98 17.87 5.84
C HIS A 5 -6.37 16.64 5.01
N ILE A 6 -5.53 16.26 4.07
CA ILE A 6 -5.71 15.16 3.12
C ILE A 6 -4.38 14.43 2.93
N SER A 7 -4.42 13.15 2.60
CA SER A 7 -3.23 12.34 2.27
C SER A 7 -3.60 11.16 1.38
N ASP A 8 -2.61 10.44 0.92
CA ASP A 8 -2.74 9.13 0.29
C ASP A 8 -3.77 9.14 -0.85
N THR A 9 -3.64 10.12 -1.75
CA THR A 9 -4.52 10.27 -2.93
C THR A 9 -4.18 9.30 -4.04
N HIS A 10 -2.95 8.81 -4.11
CA HIS A 10 -2.46 7.77 -5.01
C HIS A 10 -2.94 7.91 -6.46
N LEU A 11 -2.84 9.11 -7.03
CA LEU A 11 -3.21 9.32 -8.43
C LEU A 11 -2.37 8.45 -9.36
N GLY A 12 -3.03 7.71 -10.23
CA GLY A 12 -2.40 6.74 -11.11
C GLY A 12 -2.37 5.31 -10.56
N ARG A 13 -3.06 5.04 -9.44
CA ARG A 13 -3.23 3.69 -8.89
C ARG A 13 -3.86 2.76 -9.91
N ARG A 14 -3.17 1.63 -10.20
CA ARG A 14 -3.58 0.61 -11.16
C ARG A 14 -3.71 -0.74 -10.49
N PRO A 15 -4.88 -1.11 -9.96
CA PRO A 15 -5.12 -2.44 -9.44
C PRO A 15 -4.88 -3.50 -10.52
N ARG A 16 -4.31 -4.66 -10.12
CA ARG A 16 -3.86 -5.69 -11.07
C ARG A 16 -4.97 -6.63 -11.56
N GLN A 17 -6.04 -6.76 -10.79
CA GLN A 17 -7.08 -7.77 -10.99
C GLN A 17 -8.40 -7.13 -11.47
N THR A 18 -8.28 -6.19 -12.41
CA THR A 18 -9.41 -5.47 -12.98
C THR A 18 -9.70 -5.92 -14.41
N ARG A 19 -10.89 -5.55 -14.91
CA ARG A 19 -11.20 -5.68 -16.35
C ARG A 19 -10.13 -5.00 -17.18
N SER A 20 -9.83 -5.60 -18.32
CA SER A 20 -9.02 -4.97 -19.36
C SER A 20 -9.82 -3.91 -20.10
N GLY A 21 -9.14 -2.93 -20.69
CA GLY A 21 -9.76 -1.88 -21.49
C GLY A 21 -9.48 -0.48 -20.96
N ILE A 22 -10.12 0.50 -21.59
CA ILE A 22 -9.99 1.92 -21.29
C ILE A 22 -11.39 2.47 -21.01
N VAL A 23 -11.55 3.18 -19.90
CA VAL A 23 -12.84 3.75 -19.48
C VAL A 23 -13.09 5.09 -20.11
N ASN A 24 -12.12 5.99 -20.09
CA ASN A 24 -12.16 7.34 -20.62
C ASN A 24 -10.94 7.60 -21.49
N GLN A 25 -10.94 7.16 -22.74
CA GLN A 25 -9.90 7.40 -23.76
C GLN A 25 -8.44 7.11 -23.31
N GLU A 26 -8.06 7.40 -22.07
CA GLU A 26 -6.70 7.30 -21.55
C GLU A 26 -6.60 6.56 -20.19
N VAL A 27 -7.73 6.23 -19.53
CA VAL A 27 -7.80 5.78 -18.14
C VAL A 27 -8.29 4.33 -18.03
N ARG A 28 -7.59 3.53 -17.26
CA ARG A 28 -7.97 2.13 -16.96
C ARG A 28 -9.06 2.06 -15.87
N PRO A 29 -9.82 0.96 -15.81
CA PRO A 29 -10.77 0.74 -14.73
C PRO A 29 -10.13 0.92 -13.34
N LEU A 30 -10.87 1.53 -12.42
CA LEU A 30 -10.50 1.91 -11.06
C LEU A 30 -9.40 2.99 -10.91
N GLU A 31 -8.58 3.24 -11.92
CA GLU A 31 -7.66 4.38 -11.93
C GLU A 31 -8.45 5.70 -11.85
N ASP A 32 -9.60 5.76 -12.55
CA ASP A 32 -10.50 6.91 -12.58
C ASP A 32 -11.15 7.22 -11.21
N ASP A 33 -11.36 6.23 -10.36
CA ASP A 33 -11.94 6.43 -9.04
C ASP A 33 -11.04 7.34 -8.17
N PHE A 34 -9.71 7.14 -8.24
CA PHE A 34 -8.73 7.97 -7.53
C PHE A 34 -8.66 9.40 -8.08
N TYR A 35 -8.71 9.54 -9.40
CA TYR A 35 -8.78 10.88 -10.04
C TYR A 35 -10.04 11.61 -9.65
N SER A 36 -11.17 10.93 -9.71
CA SER A 36 -12.48 11.49 -9.40
C SER A 36 -12.59 11.92 -7.94
N ALA A 37 -12.01 11.15 -7.01
CA ALA A 37 -11.96 11.50 -5.59
C ALA A 37 -11.17 12.81 -5.36
N TRP A 38 -10.00 12.94 -5.96
CA TRP A 38 -9.19 14.15 -5.87
C TRP A 38 -9.86 15.37 -6.54
N ILE A 39 -10.39 15.20 -7.74
CA ILE A 39 -11.10 16.27 -8.45
C ILE A 39 -12.32 16.75 -7.65
N LYS A 40 -13.08 15.80 -7.08
CA LYS A 40 -14.25 16.09 -6.22
C LYS A 40 -13.84 16.89 -4.98
N PHE A 41 -12.71 16.50 -4.33
CA PHE A 41 -12.17 17.28 -3.23
C PHE A 41 -11.86 18.72 -3.63
N VAL A 42 -11.09 18.93 -4.70
CA VAL A 42 -10.70 20.27 -5.16
C VAL A 42 -11.92 21.11 -5.51
N ASN A 43 -12.87 20.56 -6.28
CA ASN A 43 -14.12 21.27 -6.60
C ASN A 43 -14.92 21.63 -5.33
N GLU A 44 -14.99 20.73 -4.34
CA GLU A 44 -15.74 21.01 -3.11
C GLU A 44 -15.16 22.18 -2.33
N ILE A 45 -13.83 22.29 -2.24
CA ILE A 45 -13.18 23.36 -1.46
C ILE A 45 -13.06 24.67 -2.23
N VAL A 46 -13.05 24.64 -3.56
CA VAL A 46 -12.99 25.84 -4.41
C VAL A 46 -14.38 26.45 -4.58
N ASP A 47 -15.38 25.62 -4.94
CA ASP A 47 -16.72 26.13 -5.33
C ASP A 47 -17.60 26.50 -4.13
N LYS A 48 -17.39 25.88 -2.97
CA LYS A 48 -18.23 26.07 -1.79
C LYS A 48 -17.54 26.94 -0.76
N ALA A 49 -17.87 28.24 -0.74
CA ALA A 49 -17.28 29.21 0.18
C ALA A 49 -17.23 28.76 1.65
N ARG A 50 -18.26 28.03 2.14
CA ARG A 50 -18.30 27.48 3.51
C ARG A 50 -17.26 26.41 3.79
N ASN A 51 -16.82 25.69 2.74
CA ASN A 51 -15.83 24.61 2.84
C ASN A 51 -14.43 25.08 2.46
N ARG A 52 -14.29 26.35 2.05
CA ARG A 52 -12.98 26.90 1.63
C ARG A 52 -12.02 26.92 2.83
N PRO A 53 -10.88 26.23 2.73
CA PRO A 53 -9.83 26.31 3.75
C PRO A 53 -8.95 27.54 3.53
N ASP A 54 -8.24 27.94 4.58
CA ASP A 54 -7.16 28.94 4.50
C ASP A 54 -5.87 28.30 3.94
N VAL A 55 -5.68 26.99 4.14
CA VAL A 55 -4.53 26.20 3.65
C VAL A 55 -4.90 24.73 3.52
N ILE A 56 -4.26 24.05 2.56
CA ILE A 56 -4.34 22.59 2.39
C ILE A 56 -3.03 21.98 2.86
N LEU A 57 -3.11 20.93 3.68
CA LEU A 57 -2.00 20.08 4.07
C LEU A 57 -2.18 18.72 3.39
N HIS A 58 -1.33 18.38 2.42
CA HIS A 58 -1.30 17.06 1.80
C HIS A 58 -0.15 16.25 2.36
N CYS A 59 -0.49 15.27 3.20
CA CYS A 59 0.49 14.52 3.99
C CYS A 59 1.07 13.29 3.28
N GLY A 60 1.46 13.44 2.00
CA GLY A 60 2.21 12.44 1.26
C GLY A 60 1.37 11.52 0.37
N ASP A 61 2.05 10.74 -0.44
CA ASP A 61 1.50 9.77 -1.40
C ASP A 61 0.46 10.37 -2.36
N PHE A 62 0.85 11.49 -2.99
CA PHE A 62 0.01 12.14 -3.97
C PHE A 62 -0.14 11.31 -5.25
N PHE A 63 0.96 10.81 -5.79
CA PHE A 63 0.95 9.86 -6.91
C PHE A 63 1.21 8.45 -6.42
N ASP A 64 0.63 7.46 -7.13
CA ASP A 64 0.96 6.05 -6.95
C ASP A 64 2.14 5.65 -7.83
N THR A 65 3.34 5.92 -7.37
CA THR A 65 4.55 5.38 -7.98
C THR A 65 5.08 4.27 -7.07
N PRO A 66 5.19 3.02 -7.56
CA PRO A 66 5.62 1.91 -6.71
C PRO A 66 6.96 2.23 -6.05
N ALA A 67 7.00 2.12 -4.72
CA ALA A 67 8.25 2.15 -3.98
C ALA A 67 9.06 0.89 -4.35
N GLY A 68 10.16 1.03 -5.09
CA GLY A 68 10.98 -0.11 -5.49
C GLY A 68 12.12 0.26 -6.41
N TYR A 69 12.87 -0.77 -6.84
CA TYR A 69 14.05 -0.63 -7.70
C TYR A 69 13.74 -0.20 -9.14
N ASP A 70 12.48 -0.17 -9.54
CA ASP A 70 12.03 0.31 -10.85
C ASP A 70 10.83 1.25 -10.67
N PRO A 71 11.07 2.50 -10.24
CA PRO A 71 10.02 3.49 -10.05
C PRO A 71 9.52 3.95 -11.42
N SER A 72 8.39 3.42 -11.84
CA SER A 72 7.69 3.95 -13.01
C SER A 72 7.20 5.37 -12.70
N PRO A 73 7.36 6.33 -13.64
CA PRO A 73 6.79 7.66 -13.46
C PRO A 73 5.26 7.57 -13.36
N PRO A 74 4.61 8.56 -12.70
CA PRO A 74 3.16 8.63 -12.70
C PRO A 74 2.63 8.62 -14.14
N PRO A 75 1.46 7.98 -14.40
CA PRO A 75 0.82 8.09 -15.70
C PRO A 75 0.65 9.54 -16.13
N GLU A 76 0.79 9.81 -17.43
CA GLU A 76 0.66 11.19 -17.93
C GLU A 76 -0.71 11.79 -17.61
N TYR A 77 -1.76 10.97 -17.61
CA TYR A 77 -3.09 11.43 -17.20
C TYR A 77 -3.13 11.86 -15.72
N ALA A 78 -2.44 11.16 -14.81
CA ALA A 78 -2.32 11.58 -13.41
C ALA A 78 -1.65 12.95 -13.29
N ARG A 79 -0.59 13.18 -14.05
CA ARG A 79 0.10 14.47 -14.11
C ARG A 79 -0.79 15.59 -14.68
N LYS A 80 -1.58 15.29 -15.71
CA LYS A 80 -2.58 16.19 -16.28
C LYS A 80 -3.64 16.58 -15.25
N VAL A 81 -4.19 15.60 -14.52
CA VAL A 81 -5.16 15.86 -13.44
C VAL A 81 -4.54 16.74 -12.35
N ALA A 82 -3.31 16.44 -11.93
CA ALA A 82 -2.59 17.26 -10.95
C ALA A 82 -2.42 18.71 -11.45
N ALA A 83 -1.95 18.90 -12.67
CA ALA A 83 -1.76 20.24 -13.26
C ALA A 83 -3.06 21.05 -13.31
N MET A 84 -4.17 20.41 -13.75
CA MET A 84 -5.48 21.06 -13.83
C MET A 84 -6.01 21.47 -12.45
N THR A 85 -5.92 20.59 -11.47
CA THR A 85 -6.43 20.85 -10.13
C THR A 85 -5.55 21.82 -9.35
N PHE A 86 -4.24 21.75 -9.51
CA PHE A 86 -3.32 22.75 -8.93
C PHE A 86 -3.53 24.15 -9.54
N ARG A 87 -3.85 24.21 -10.82
CA ARG A 87 -4.25 25.47 -11.44
C ARG A 87 -5.53 26.04 -10.81
N GLN A 88 -6.54 25.21 -10.52
CA GLN A 88 -7.75 25.64 -9.83
C GLN A 88 -7.46 26.18 -8.43
N LEU A 89 -6.56 25.52 -7.67
CA LEU A 89 -6.13 25.97 -6.35
C LEU A 89 -5.37 27.30 -6.42
N TYR A 90 -4.50 27.46 -7.44
CA TYR A 90 -3.77 28.70 -7.71
C TYR A 90 -4.72 29.85 -8.01
N ASP A 91 -5.66 29.67 -8.94
CA ASP A 91 -6.65 30.69 -9.32
C ASP A 91 -7.58 31.05 -8.13
N ALA A 92 -7.81 30.10 -7.23
CA ALA A 92 -8.57 30.34 -6.00
C ALA A 92 -7.72 30.97 -4.88
N ASN A 93 -6.40 31.19 -5.05
CA ASN A 93 -5.48 31.64 -4.03
C ASN A 93 -5.55 30.80 -2.73
N ILE A 94 -5.57 29.47 -2.87
CA ILE A 94 -5.50 28.52 -1.76
C ILE A 94 -4.11 27.92 -1.73
N PRO A 95 -3.29 28.19 -0.68
CA PRO A 95 -1.96 27.57 -0.55
C PRO A 95 -2.08 26.07 -0.27
N LEU A 96 -1.19 25.31 -0.95
CA LEU A 96 -1.04 23.88 -0.77
C LEU A 96 0.37 23.60 -0.23
N ILE A 97 0.45 23.07 0.99
CA ILE A 97 1.67 22.49 1.51
C ILE A 97 1.60 21.00 1.33
N ILE A 98 2.55 20.44 0.59
CA ILE A 98 2.58 19.02 0.25
C ILE A 98 3.95 18.43 0.60
N ILE A 99 3.94 17.25 1.20
CA ILE A 99 5.15 16.49 1.50
C ILE A 99 5.20 15.21 0.68
N ASP A 100 6.41 14.71 0.39
CA ASP A 100 6.57 13.39 -0.20
C ASP A 100 6.17 12.28 0.78
N GLY A 101 5.46 11.29 0.25
CA GLY A 101 5.28 10.00 0.88
C GLY A 101 6.33 8.97 0.42
N ASN A 102 6.09 7.70 0.70
CA ASN A 102 6.97 6.62 0.26
C ASN A 102 6.75 6.24 -1.23
N HIS A 103 5.66 6.70 -1.86
CA HIS A 103 5.34 6.48 -3.28
C HIS A 103 5.74 7.64 -4.22
N GLY A 104 6.28 8.73 -3.74
CA GLY A 104 6.55 9.95 -4.55
C GLY A 104 7.96 10.10 -5.11
N ARG A 105 8.82 9.07 -5.10
CA ARG A 105 10.27 9.21 -5.27
C ARG A 105 10.78 8.71 -6.61
N TYR A 106 11.69 9.49 -7.22
CA TYR A 106 12.61 9.00 -8.26
C TYR A 106 13.98 8.70 -7.63
N MET A 107 14.28 7.44 -7.37
CA MET A 107 15.54 7.03 -6.72
C MET A 107 16.78 7.45 -7.53
N GLU A 108 16.69 7.38 -8.84
CA GLU A 108 17.80 7.61 -9.77
C GLU A 108 18.17 9.09 -9.90
N TYR A 109 17.20 10.00 -9.79
CA TYR A 109 17.38 11.42 -10.12
C TYR A 109 17.38 12.35 -8.90
N ARG A 110 17.31 11.83 -7.69
CA ARG A 110 17.16 12.61 -6.45
C ARG A 110 16.08 13.70 -6.59
N SER A 111 14.95 13.31 -7.17
CA SER A 111 13.84 14.22 -7.46
C SER A 111 12.53 13.63 -7.02
N SER A 112 11.58 14.47 -6.60
CA SER A 112 10.20 14.09 -6.37
C SER A 112 9.43 14.11 -7.70
N THR A 113 8.42 13.24 -7.80
CA THR A 113 7.46 13.24 -8.91
C THR A 113 6.67 14.54 -9.00
N LEU A 114 6.67 15.33 -7.92
CA LEU A 114 5.96 16.60 -7.79
C LEU A 114 6.85 17.83 -8.10
N SER A 115 8.16 17.67 -8.31
CA SER A 115 9.12 18.78 -8.38
C SER A 115 8.83 19.84 -9.46
N VAL A 116 8.06 19.49 -10.50
CA VAL A 116 7.70 20.44 -11.57
C VAL A 116 6.63 21.45 -11.14
N PHE A 117 5.77 21.11 -10.18
CA PHE A 117 4.59 21.93 -9.86
C PHE A 117 4.90 23.21 -9.08
N PRO A 118 5.82 23.23 -8.08
CA PRO A 118 6.23 24.49 -7.44
C PRO A 118 6.88 25.50 -8.39
N VAL A 119 7.43 25.02 -9.51
CA VAL A 119 7.99 25.91 -10.56
C VAL A 119 6.86 26.62 -11.35
N ALA A 120 5.72 25.93 -11.49
CA ALA A 120 4.58 26.44 -12.24
C ALA A 120 3.57 27.22 -11.38
N PHE A 121 3.52 26.95 -10.05
CA PHE A 121 2.52 27.49 -9.14
C PHE A 121 3.19 27.87 -7.82
N ASP A 122 3.29 29.17 -7.54
CA ASP A 122 3.98 29.72 -6.36
C ASP A 122 3.22 29.51 -5.02
N ASN A 123 1.94 29.15 -5.09
CA ASN A 123 1.12 28.75 -3.93
C ASN A 123 1.31 27.28 -3.53
N ILE A 124 2.17 26.52 -4.21
CA ILE A 124 2.50 25.13 -3.88
C ILE A 124 3.88 25.08 -3.21
N HIS A 125 3.88 24.62 -1.97
CA HIS A 125 5.08 24.43 -1.16
C HIS A 125 5.35 22.93 -1.00
N LEU A 126 6.32 22.40 -1.74
CA LEU A 126 6.71 20.99 -1.71
C LEU A 126 7.91 20.78 -0.79
N PHE A 127 7.80 19.76 0.06
CA PHE A 127 8.91 19.22 0.84
C PHE A 127 9.13 17.77 0.47
N THR A 128 10.32 17.45 0.02
CA THR A 128 10.67 16.13 -0.48
C THR A 128 11.35 15.28 0.61
N HIS A 129 11.39 13.98 0.40
CA HIS A 129 12.18 13.10 1.28
C HIS A 129 13.69 13.41 1.18
N TYR A 130 14.17 14.05 0.11
CA TYR A 130 15.55 14.53 0.02
C TYR A 130 15.79 15.72 0.93
N ASP A 131 14.81 16.63 1.08
CA ASP A 131 14.88 17.73 2.04
C ASP A 131 14.96 17.17 3.46
N THR A 132 14.16 16.15 3.79
CA THR A 132 14.24 15.46 5.08
C THR A 132 15.61 14.83 5.30
N ARG A 133 16.15 14.14 4.31
CA ARG A 133 17.46 13.49 4.39
C ARG A 133 18.59 14.50 4.59
N ASP A 134 18.57 15.60 3.86
CA ASP A 134 19.59 16.66 3.97
C ASP A 134 19.45 17.40 5.30
N SER A 135 18.24 17.76 5.71
CA SER A 135 17.92 18.38 7.00
C SER A 135 18.36 17.49 8.18
N LEU A 136 18.08 16.18 8.12
CA LEU A 136 18.52 15.18 9.10
C LEU A 136 20.06 15.12 9.18
N ARG A 137 20.76 15.14 8.04
CA ARG A 137 22.21 15.08 7.97
C ARG A 137 22.87 16.28 8.61
N ILE A 138 22.33 17.48 8.39
CA ILE A 138 22.88 18.73 8.94
C ILE A 138 22.27 19.11 10.29
N GLN A 139 21.35 18.29 10.81
CA GLN A 139 20.66 18.50 12.08
C GLN A 139 19.98 19.87 12.17
N GLN A 140 19.22 20.23 11.14
CA GLN A 140 18.40 21.44 11.10
C GLN A 140 16.91 21.09 11.00
N PRO A 141 16.00 21.90 11.57
CA PRO A 141 14.58 21.69 11.41
C PRO A 141 14.12 22.01 9.98
N LEU A 142 13.06 21.35 9.56
CA LEU A 142 12.42 21.54 8.25
C LEU A 142 11.02 22.12 8.44
N PHE A 143 10.81 23.37 8.06
CA PHE A 143 9.54 24.07 8.21
C PHE A 143 9.35 25.17 7.18
N ILE A 144 8.12 25.69 7.10
CA ILE A 144 7.77 26.87 6.34
C ILE A 144 6.89 27.81 7.17
N ASP A 145 7.12 29.12 7.01
CA ASP A 145 6.27 30.17 7.55
C ASP A 145 5.37 30.75 6.45
N ILE A 146 4.07 30.72 6.68
CA ILE A 146 3.06 31.36 5.81
C ILE A 146 2.63 32.65 6.50
N ASN A 147 3.34 33.74 6.23
CA ASN A 147 3.25 35.00 6.96
C ASN A 147 1.84 35.62 6.94
N ASN A 148 1.12 35.56 5.82
CA ASN A 148 -0.24 36.10 5.69
C ASN A 148 -1.27 35.31 6.52
N LEU A 149 -0.92 34.11 7.01
CA LEU A 149 -1.77 33.29 7.88
C LEU A 149 -1.25 33.25 9.32
N ASN A 150 -0.15 33.88 9.64
CA ASN A 150 0.56 33.74 10.91
C ASN A 150 0.78 32.27 11.29
N LEU A 151 1.20 31.46 10.33
CA LEU A 151 1.29 30.00 10.41
C LEU A 151 2.72 29.52 10.17
N ARG A 152 3.21 28.68 11.08
CA ARG A 152 4.41 27.82 10.87
C ARG A 152 3.97 26.39 10.71
N VAL A 153 4.45 25.74 9.63
CA VAL A 153 4.23 24.32 9.39
C VAL A 153 5.55 23.59 9.42
N ILE A 154 5.74 22.76 10.44
CA ILE A 154 6.87 21.84 10.55
C ILE A 154 6.57 20.62 9.70
N THR A 155 7.50 20.24 8.81
CA THR A 155 7.28 19.20 7.82
C THR A 155 8.19 18.00 8.04
N HIS A 156 7.65 16.81 7.88
CA HIS A 156 8.37 15.55 8.00
C HIS A 156 7.96 14.62 6.83
N PRO A 157 8.48 14.83 5.61
CA PRO A 157 8.35 13.90 4.51
C PRO A 157 8.85 12.51 4.88
N SER A 158 8.37 11.48 4.17
CA SER A 158 8.71 10.08 4.42
C SER A 158 10.23 9.82 4.46
N ILE A 159 10.65 9.00 5.41
CA ILE A 159 12.03 8.47 5.49
C ILE A 159 11.99 6.96 5.26
N GLU A 160 12.99 6.44 4.56
CA GLU A 160 13.12 5.00 4.37
C GLU A 160 13.39 4.28 5.70
N SER A 161 12.57 3.27 6.02
CA SER A 161 12.78 2.42 7.19
C SER A 161 14.18 1.77 7.22
N ARG A 162 14.73 1.42 6.04
CA ARG A 162 16.11 0.93 5.92
C ARG A 162 17.15 1.96 6.36
N ALA A 163 16.96 3.23 6.00
CA ALA A 163 17.86 4.30 6.43
C ALA A 163 17.82 4.48 7.95
N LEU A 164 16.65 4.37 8.56
CA LEU A 164 16.48 4.45 10.02
C LEU A 164 17.01 3.23 10.76
N SER A 165 16.93 2.05 10.17
CA SER A 165 17.45 0.80 10.77
C SER A 165 18.97 0.66 10.68
N THR A 166 19.65 1.51 9.93
CA THR A 166 21.10 1.51 9.84
C THR A 166 21.72 1.89 11.18
N LEU A 167 22.76 1.16 11.59
CA LEU A 167 23.48 1.38 12.85
C LEU A 167 23.89 2.86 13.01
N GLY A 168 23.52 3.46 14.14
CA GLY A 168 23.85 4.85 14.48
C GLY A 168 22.87 5.91 13.97
N MET A 169 21.93 5.58 13.08
CA MET A 169 20.97 6.57 12.57
C MET A 169 19.84 6.88 13.55
N GLN A 170 19.42 5.94 14.38
CA GLN A 170 18.32 6.13 15.33
C GLN A 170 18.54 7.28 16.34
N PRO A 171 19.70 7.42 17.00
CA PRO A 171 19.96 8.56 17.88
C PRO A 171 19.97 9.89 17.12
N ILE A 172 20.53 9.92 15.90
CA ILE A 172 20.58 11.10 15.05
C ILE A 172 19.15 11.51 14.64
N TYR A 173 18.33 10.55 14.25
CA TYR A 173 16.92 10.77 13.90
C TYR A 173 16.12 11.29 15.09
N LYS A 174 16.26 10.67 16.26
CA LYS A 174 15.60 11.11 17.49
C LYS A 174 16.00 12.54 17.87
N ASN A 175 17.29 12.87 17.79
CA ASN A 175 17.77 14.23 18.04
C ASN A 175 17.16 15.23 17.04
N TRP A 176 17.09 14.87 15.77
CA TRP A 176 16.46 15.71 14.75
C TRP A 176 14.97 15.94 15.03
N ILE A 177 14.21 14.92 15.48
CA ILE A 177 12.83 15.07 15.93
C ILE A 177 12.73 16.10 17.09
N HIS A 178 13.66 16.07 18.04
CA HIS A 178 13.69 17.07 19.11
C HIS A 178 13.94 18.49 18.57
N LEU A 179 14.82 18.64 17.59
CA LEU A 179 15.05 19.93 16.91
C LEU A 179 13.79 20.42 16.19
N GLN A 180 13.07 19.52 15.49
CA GLN A 180 11.78 19.82 14.88
C GLN A 180 10.77 20.33 15.93
N ASN A 181 10.60 19.60 17.02
CA ASN A 181 9.68 19.96 18.09
C ASN A 181 10.01 21.28 18.78
N ASN A 182 11.28 21.68 18.81
CA ASN A 182 11.75 22.93 19.40
C ASN A 182 11.75 24.11 18.42
N SER A 183 11.46 23.89 17.13
CA SER A 183 11.44 24.93 16.11
C SER A 183 10.12 25.71 16.04
N ILE A 184 9.25 25.55 17.03
CA ILE A 184 8.01 26.32 17.17
C ILE A 184 8.30 27.79 17.37
N SER A 185 7.39 28.64 16.85
CA SER A 185 7.42 30.08 17.06
C SER A 185 6.30 30.50 18.04
N PRO A 186 6.59 31.23 19.11
CA PRO A 186 5.57 31.67 20.07
C PRO A 186 4.55 32.63 19.45
N ASP A 187 4.91 33.32 18.38
CA ASP A 187 4.09 34.34 17.72
C ASP A 187 3.23 33.77 16.59
N LEU A 188 3.41 32.50 16.23
CA LEU A 188 2.72 31.86 15.12
C LEU A 188 1.84 30.70 15.61
N ILE A 189 0.86 30.36 14.81
CA ILE A 189 0.15 29.08 14.92
C ILE A 189 1.15 28.00 14.42
N ASN A 190 1.43 27.01 15.26
CA ASN A 190 2.38 25.96 14.94
C ASN A 190 1.63 24.64 14.62
N ILE A 191 1.83 24.14 13.42
CA ILE A 191 1.26 22.88 12.96
C ILE A 191 2.43 21.97 12.56
N ALA A 192 2.26 20.68 12.76
CA ALA A 192 3.18 19.69 12.21
C ALA A 192 2.48 18.84 11.18
N MET A 193 3.20 18.39 10.15
CA MET A 193 2.72 17.40 9.18
C MET A 193 3.79 16.34 8.92
N ALA A 194 3.38 15.08 8.81
CA ALA A 194 4.28 13.98 8.60
C ALA A 194 3.65 12.87 7.75
N HIS A 195 4.51 12.12 7.04
CA HIS A 195 4.14 10.88 6.38
C HIS A 195 4.93 9.71 6.96
N GLY A 196 4.23 8.81 7.63
CA GLY A 196 4.80 7.63 8.28
C GLY A 196 3.90 7.08 9.39
N MET A 197 4.05 5.78 9.65
CA MET A 197 3.34 5.06 10.71
C MET A 197 4.09 5.15 12.04
N ILE A 198 3.41 5.59 13.08
CA ILE A 198 3.97 5.64 14.43
C ILE A 198 4.17 4.23 14.96
N GLU A 199 3.19 3.35 14.77
CA GLU A 199 3.19 1.98 15.25
C GLU A 199 4.30 1.11 14.63
N ASN A 200 4.65 1.39 13.36
CA ASN A 200 5.69 0.66 12.63
C ASN A 200 7.06 1.35 12.69
N SER A 201 7.19 2.37 13.56
CA SER A 201 8.44 3.11 13.77
C SER A 201 9.03 3.81 12.54
N THR A 202 8.21 4.05 11.49
CA THR A 202 8.62 4.90 10.36
C THR A 202 8.52 6.38 10.70
N LEU A 203 7.68 6.72 11.69
CA LEU A 203 7.64 8.02 12.35
C LEU A 203 7.84 7.83 13.87
N HIS A 204 8.86 8.50 14.43
CA HIS A 204 9.15 8.38 15.86
C HIS A 204 8.06 9.05 16.71
N GLU A 205 7.59 8.35 17.76
CA GLU A 205 6.50 8.84 18.64
C GLU A 205 6.79 10.20 19.30
N ASP A 206 8.06 10.55 19.52
CA ASP A 206 8.44 11.85 20.08
C ASP A 206 8.00 13.02 19.19
N PHE A 207 7.71 12.80 17.91
CA PHE A 207 7.14 13.83 17.03
C PHE A 207 5.80 14.35 17.55
N LEU A 208 5.01 13.51 18.20
CA LEU A 208 3.72 13.89 18.80
C LEU A 208 3.85 14.75 20.05
N LYS A 209 5.06 14.83 20.65
CA LYS A 209 5.31 15.56 21.90
C LYS A 209 5.54 17.06 21.69
N GLY A 210 5.72 17.51 20.43
CA GLY A 210 5.86 18.92 20.09
C GLY A 210 4.62 19.73 20.51
N ASN A 211 4.83 21.00 20.88
CA ASN A 211 3.74 21.88 21.26
C ASN A 211 3.01 22.48 20.05
N TYR A 212 2.45 21.58 19.21
CA TYR A 212 1.68 21.93 18.03
C TYR A 212 0.19 22.05 18.33
N GLN A 213 -0.49 23.00 17.69
CA GLN A 213 -1.95 23.11 17.75
C GLN A 213 -2.64 21.98 16.98
N TYR A 214 -1.99 21.48 15.93
CA TYR A 214 -2.47 20.33 15.16
C TYR A 214 -1.30 19.55 14.56
N ILE A 215 -1.47 18.23 14.43
CA ILE A 215 -0.51 17.33 13.78
C ILE A 215 -1.27 16.55 12.70
N ALA A 216 -0.93 16.82 11.45
CA ALA A 216 -1.49 16.17 10.28
C ALA A 216 -0.62 14.99 9.85
N LEU A 217 -1.18 13.78 9.79
CA LEU A 217 -0.48 12.53 9.52
C LEU A 217 -1.00 11.86 8.23
N GLY A 218 -0.11 11.29 7.43
CA GLY A 218 -0.37 10.41 6.30
C GLY A 218 0.35 9.05 6.43
N ASP A 219 0.14 8.13 5.47
CA ASP A 219 0.61 6.73 5.40
C ASP A 219 -0.39 5.70 5.97
N ASP A 220 -1.24 6.06 6.93
CA ASP A 220 -2.34 5.20 7.33
C ASP A 220 -3.58 5.53 6.47
N HIS A 221 -3.98 4.60 5.64
CA HIS A 221 -5.17 4.76 4.79
C HIS A 221 -6.48 4.79 5.57
N ARG A 222 -6.44 4.59 6.90
CA ARG A 222 -7.60 4.69 7.79
C ARG A 222 -7.68 6.09 8.38
N MET A 223 -8.84 6.73 8.22
CA MET A 223 -9.13 7.98 8.91
C MET A 223 -9.28 7.71 10.40
N ARG A 224 -8.32 8.20 11.23
CA ARG A 224 -8.33 7.92 12.67
C ARG A 224 -7.61 8.96 13.50
N LYS A 225 -8.10 9.09 14.72
CA LYS A 225 -7.48 9.88 15.77
C LYS A 225 -6.31 9.14 16.41
N VAL A 226 -5.19 9.82 16.61
CA VAL A 226 -4.03 9.34 17.39
C VAL A 226 -4.00 10.00 18.76
N THR A 227 -4.16 11.33 18.79
CA THR A 227 -4.32 12.14 20.02
C THR A 227 -5.39 13.19 19.78
N ASP A 228 -5.70 14.03 20.78
CA ASP A 228 -6.66 15.13 20.60
C ASP A 228 -6.24 16.12 19.50
N ARG A 229 -4.95 16.18 19.20
CA ARG A 229 -4.37 17.11 18.21
C ARG A 229 -3.75 16.41 17.00
N ALA A 230 -3.60 15.09 17.01
CA ALA A 230 -2.95 14.32 15.94
C ALA A 230 -3.92 13.34 15.29
N TRP A 231 -4.01 13.39 13.96
CA TRP A 231 -4.92 12.56 13.18
C TRP A 231 -4.27 12.10 11.88
N TYR A 232 -4.58 10.86 11.47
CA TYR A 232 -4.45 10.42 10.09
C TYR A 232 -5.71 10.78 9.32
N SER A 233 -5.56 11.42 8.14
CA SER A 233 -6.71 11.75 7.29
C SER A 233 -7.28 10.54 6.56
N GLY A 234 -6.50 9.48 6.45
CA GLY A 234 -6.81 8.34 5.60
C GLY A 234 -6.64 8.63 4.12
N SER A 235 -6.79 7.61 3.28
CA SER A 235 -6.79 7.76 1.83
C SER A 235 -8.12 8.30 1.30
N THR A 236 -8.09 8.86 0.10
CA THR A 236 -9.28 9.43 -0.55
C THR A 236 -10.16 8.38 -1.19
N GLU A 237 -9.60 7.24 -1.55
CA GLU A 237 -10.30 6.10 -2.17
C GLU A 237 -9.78 4.78 -1.59
N LEU A 238 -10.50 3.69 -1.81
CA LEU A 238 -10.17 2.36 -1.33
C LEU A 238 -8.95 1.79 -2.08
N TRP A 239 -7.81 1.70 -1.41
CA TRP A 239 -6.59 1.13 -1.96
C TRP A 239 -6.69 -0.39 -2.13
N ASN A 240 -7.21 -1.09 -1.11
CA ASN A 240 -7.41 -2.53 -1.11
C ASN A 240 -8.61 -2.94 -0.24
N PHE A 241 -9.03 -4.22 -0.34
CA PHE A 241 -10.20 -4.72 0.37
C PHE A 241 -10.07 -4.76 1.89
N ASN A 242 -8.86 -4.69 2.46
CA ASN A 242 -8.69 -4.64 3.91
C ASN A 242 -9.19 -3.31 4.50
N GLU A 243 -9.46 -2.33 3.65
CA GLU A 243 -9.93 -1.00 4.02
C GLU A 243 -11.46 -0.82 3.90
N ILE A 244 -12.21 -1.88 3.55
CA ILE A 244 -13.65 -1.83 3.26
C ILE A 244 -14.49 -1.17 4.37
N ASN A 245 -14.07 -1.31 5.62
CA ASN A 245 -14.77 -0.75 6.78
C ASN A 245 -14.22 0.61 7.22
N THR A 246 -13.40 1.27 6.38
CA THR A 246 -12.81 2.56 6.70
C THR A 246 -13.49 3.70 5.95
N GLU A 247 -13.65 4.85 6.61
CA GLU A 247 -14.11 6.06 5.94
C GLU A 247 -13.01 6.62 5.04
N LYS A 248 -13.39 7.09 3.84
CA LYS A 248 -12.51 7.69 2.85
C LYS A 248 -12.87 9.15 2.64
N GLY A 249 -11.86 10.01 2.54
CA GLY A 249 -12.13 11.44 2.36
C GLY A 249 -11.00 12.33 2.87
N TYR A 250 -11.36 13.38 3.58
CA TYR A 250 -10.43 14.34 4.18
C TYR A 250 -10.96 14.89 5.50
N LEU A 251 -10.10 15.57 6.25
CA LEU A 251 -10.46 16.25 7.49
C LEU A 251 -10.51 17.76 7.24
N MET A 252 -11.60 18.39 7.69
CA MET A 252 -11.66 19.84 7.86
C MET A 252 -11.36 20.17 9.32
N VAL A 253 -10.26 20.89 9.55
CA VAL A 253 -9.75 21.24 10.86
C VAL A 253 -9.92 22.73 11.09
N GLU A 254 -10.59 23.09 12.17
CA GLU A 254 -10.79 24.49 12.56
C GLU A 254 -9.99 24.77 13.85
N LEU A 255 -9.04 25.70 13.75
CA LEU A 255 -8.27 26.21 14.87
C LEU A 255 -8.88 27.52 15.34
N GLU A 256 -9.33 27.57 16.58
CA GLU A 256 -9.86 28.76 17.21
C GLU A 256 -8.84 29.32 18.22
N GLN A 257 -8.65 30.63 18.19
CA GLN A 257 -7.74 31.30 19.13
C GLN A 257 -8.19 31.07 20.57
N GLY A 258 -7.26 30.67 21.44
CA GLY A 258 -7.54 30.40 22.85
C GLY A 258 -8.11 29.01 23.15
N LYS A 259 -8.40 28.17 22.16
CA LYS A 259 -8.78 26.78 22.38
C LYS A 259 -7.60 25.84 22.31
N ALA A 260 -7.49 24.93 23.26
CA ALA A 260 -6.39 23.97 23.37
C ALA A 260 -6.47 22.82 22.33
N SER A 261 -7.66 22.53 21.79
CA SER A 261 -7.89 21.44 20.86
C SER A 261 -8.60 21.91 19.59
N PRO A 262 -8.22 21.38 18.41
CA PRO A 262 -8.87 21.69 17.15
C PRO A 262 -10.29 21.10 17.11
N ARG A 263 -11.17 21.75 16.34
CA ARG A 263 -12.44 21.16 15.93
C ARG A 263 -12.23 20.44 14.61
N ILE A 264 -12.51 19.15 14.57
CA ILE A 264 -12.27 18.28 13.40
C ILE A 264 -13.61 17.76 12.87
N THR A 265 -13.80 17.89 11.56
CA THR A 265 -14.96 17.38 10.84
C THR A 265 -14.50 16.48 9.70
N THR A 266 -15.00 15.25 9.66
CA THR A 266 -14.75 14.32 8.57
C THR A 266 -15.59 14.65 7.34
N LYS A 267 -15.01 14.55 6.15
CA LYS A 267 -15.66 14.81 4.86
C LYS A 267 -15.46 13.63 3.92
N LYS A 268 -16.54 12.98 3.52
CA LYS A 268 -16.52 11.82 2.63
C LYS A 268 -16.43 12.23 1.16
N ILE A 269 -15.48 11.67 0.42
CA ILE A 269 -15.30 11.92 -1.03
C ILE A 269 -15.13 10.67 -1.89
N GLN A 270 -15.12 9.48 -1.32
CA GLN A 270 -14.95 8.21 -2.05
C GLN A 270 -15.96 8.04 -3.19
N SER A 271 -15.66 7.18 -4.14
CA SER A 271 -16.47 6.90 -5.34
C SER A 271 -17.89 6.41 -5.02
N GLY A 272 -18.08 5.76 -3.89
CA GLY A 272 -19.36 5.13 -3.52
C GLY A 272 -19.64 3.82 -4.26
N ARG A 273 -18.64 3.24 -4.92
CA ARG A 273 -18.73 1.97 -5.64
C ARG A 273 -19.12 0.83 -4.69
N ASN A 274 -19.95 -0.10 -5.20
CA ASN A 274 -20.33 -1.29 -4.44
C ASN A 274 -19.12 -2.21 -4.23
N ILE A 275 -18.91 -2.64 -2.98
CA ILE A 275 -17.79 -3.48 -2.58
C ILE A 275 -18.34 -4.72 -1.89
N ILE A 276 -17.98 -5.88 -2.41
CA ILE A 276 -18.42 -7.17 -1.90
C ILE A 276 -17.21 -7.93 -1.40
N PHE A 277 -17.32 -8.39 -0.17
CA PHE A 277 -16.30 -9.18 0.49
C PHE A 277 -16.98 -10.36 1.15
N ASP A 278 -16.77 -11.56 0.61
CA ASP A 278 -17.48 -12.75 1.06
C ASP A 278 -16.54 -13.94 1.25
N THR A 279 -16.98 -14.92 2.04
CA THR A 279 -16.23 -16.16 2.33
C THR A 279 -17.05 -17.38 1.93
N ILE A 280 -16.46 -18.26 1.15
CA ILE A 280 -17.09 -19.47 0.66
C ILE A 280 -16.35 -20.69 1.21
N GLU A 281 -17.08 -21.56 1.90
CA GLU A 281 -16.54 -22.83 2.39
C GLU A 281 -16.34 -23.79 1.23
N ILE A 282 -15.17 -24.45 1.19
CA ILE A 282 -14.85 -25.52 0.23
C ILE A 282 -14.46 -26.80 0.95
N TYR A 283 -14.79 -27.93 0.37
CA TYR A 283 -14.57 -29.25 0.94
C TYR A 283 -13.64 -30.09 0.03
N PRO A 284 -12.91 -31.07 0.57
CA PRO A 284 -11.98 -31.90 -0.23
C PRO A 284 -12.63 -32.64 -1.39
N GLU A 285 -13.89 -33.01 -1.24
CA GLU A 285 -14.71 -33.72 -2.24
C GLU A 285 -15.30 -32.80 -3.33
N ASP A 286 -15.19 -31.49 -3.20
CA ASP A 286 -15.71 -30.57 -4.18
C ASP A 286 -15.00 -30.73 -5.53
N THR A 287 -15.77 -30.58 -6.59
CA THR A 287 -15.25 -30.43 -7.95
C THR A 287 -15.04 -28.94 -8.29
N ASN A 288 -14.22 -28.64 -9.31
CA ASN A 288 -14.07 -27.28 -9.84
C ASN A 288 -15.41 -26.62 -10.13
N LEU A 289 -16.36 -27.35 -10.74
CA LEU A 289 -17.68 -26.83 -11.10
C LEU A 289 -18.52 -26.45 -9.88
N GLN A 290 -18.45 -27.24 -8.80
CA GLN A 290 -19.20 -26.94 -7.58
C GLN A 290 -18.67 -25.68 -6.89
N ILE A 291 -17.34 -25.48 -6.86
CA ILE A 291 -16.74 -24.27 -6.31
C ILE A 291 -17.11 -23.06 -7.18
N ILE A 292 -16.95 -23.15 -8.50
CA ILE A 292 -17.32 -22.09 -9.43
C ILE A 292 -18.79 -21.71 -9.25
N LYS A 293 -19.69 -22.71 -9.16
CA LYS A 293 -21.11 -22.46 -8.97
C LYS A 293 -21.39 -21.69 -7.67
N ARG A 294 -20.80 -22.10 -6.53
CA ARG A 294 -21.01 -21.38 -5.25
C ARG A 294 -20.55 -19.92 -5.34
N VAL A 295 -19.44 -19.66 -6.01
CA VAL A 295 -18.95 -18.27 -6.21
C VAL A 295 -19.91 -17.48 -7.10
N THR A 296 -20.39 -18.06 -8.21
CA THR A 296 -21.34 -17.38 -9.09
C THR A 296 -22.72 -17.21 -8.44
N ASP A 297 -23.18 -18.16 -7.63
CA ASP A 297 -24.40 -18.00 -6.82
C ASP A 297 -24.28 -16.79 -5.85
N THR A 298 -23.08 -16.53 -5.32
CA THR A 298 -22.81 -15.32 -4.52
C THR A 298 -22.93 -14.05 -5.38
N PHE A 299 -22.43 -14.05 -6.62
CA PHE A 299 -22.63 -12.92 -7.52
C PHE A 299 -24.11 -12.63 -7.77
N ASP A 300 -24.91 -13.68 -7.96
CA ASP A 300 -26.36 -13.59 -8.18
C ASP A 300 -27.09 -13.03 -6.94
N VAL A 301 -26.73 -13.50 -5.74
CA VAL A 301 -27.27 -12.99 -4.47
C VAL A 301 -27.02 -11.49 -4.30
N HIS A 302 -25.86 -11.00 -4.74
CA HIS A 302 -25.51 -9.58 -4.68
C HIS A 302 -26.03 -8.77 -5.90
N GLY A 303 -26.82 -9.40 -6.79
CA GLY A 303 -27.40 -8.72 -7.96
C GLY A 303 -26.39 -8.31 -9.01
N LEU A 304 -25.27 -9.03 -9.11
CA LEU A 304 -24.20 -8.71 -10.06
C LEU A 304 -24.39 -9.35 -11.45
N ASN A 305 -25.36 -10.23 -11.62
CA ASN A 305 -25.72 -10.92 -12.87
C ASN A 305 -26.41 -9.97 -13.87
N THR A 306 -25.81 -8.82 -14.08
CA THR A 306 -26.29 -7.81 -15.01
C THR A 306 -25.16 -7.42 -15.96
N ARG A 307 -25.53 -6.86 -17.11
CA ARG A 307 -24.57 -6.41 -18.10
C ARG A 307 -23.58 -5.43 -17.46
N TYR A 308 -22.31 -5.60 -17.78
CA TYR A 308 -21.24 -4.71 -17.30
C TYR A 308 -21.50 -3.26 -17.65
N GLU A 309 -21.46 -2.40 -16.61
CA GLU A 309 -21.50 -0.95 -16.70
C GLU A 309 -20.48 -0.37 -15.72
N TYR A 310 -19.44 0.28 -16.23
CA TYR A 310 -18.31 0.75 -15.43
C TYR A 310 -18.71 1.59 -14.21
N SER A 311 -19.65 2.51 -14.38
CA SER A 311 -20.07 3.46 -13.32
C SER A 311 -20.67 2.77 -12.09
N THR A 312 -21.30 1.60 -12.30
CA THR A 312 -21.99 0.83 -11.26
C THR A 312 -21.32 -0.50 -10.92
N ALA A 313 -20.29 -0.88 -11.69
CA ALA A 313 -19.63 -2.18 -11.54
C ALA A 313 -18.96 -2.32 -10.16
N ALA A 314 -19.17 -3.48 -9.54
CA ALA A 314 -18.70 -3.77 -8.19
C ALA A 314 -17.22 -4.18 -8.15
N ARG A 315 -16.60 -3.95 -7.01
CA ARG A 315 -15.33 -4.57 -6.62
C ARG A 315 -15.65 -5.79 -5.75
N VAL A 316 -15.13 -6.95 -6.12
CA VAL A 316 -15.49 -8.23 -5.47
C VAL A 316 -14.22 -8.94 -4.98
N LYS A 317 -14.22 -9.32 -3.71
CA LYS A 317 -13.22 -10.21 -3.13
C LYS A 317 -13.92 -11.41 -2.50
N ILE A 318 -13.54 -12.62 -2.93
CA ILE A 318 -14.01 -13.86 -2.36
C ILE A 318 -12.84 -14.57 -1.68
N ILE A 319 -13.03 -15.00 -0.44
CA ILE A 319 -12.11 -15.88 0.27
C ILE A 319 -12.66 -17.31 0.20
N LEU A 320 -11.89 -18.23 -0.38
CA LEU A 320 -12.18 -19.64 -0.26
C LEU A 320 -11.62 -20.16 1.07
N LYS A 321 -12.49 -20.70 1.93
CA LYS A 321 -12.11 -21.22 3.23
C LYS A 321 -12.29 -22.73 3.25
N GLY A 322 -11.26 -23.45 3.61
CA GLY A 322 -11.29 -24.92 3.69
C GLY A 322 -9.89 -25.51 3.64
N LYS A 323 -9.80 -26.80 3.82
CA LYS A 323 -8.52 -27.53 3.76
C LYS A 323 -8.43 -28.29 2.45
N LYS A 324 -7.39 -28.06 1.68
CA LYS A 324 -7.00 -28.97 0.62
C LYS A 324 -6.31 -30.16 1.25
N THR A 325 -6.87 -31.32 1.11
CA THR A 325 -6.23 -32.58 1.51
C THR A 325 -5.57 -33.23 0.30
N TYR A 326 -4.64 -34.13 0.57
CA TYR A 326 -4.08 -34.99 -0.48
C TYR A 326 -5.22 -35.77 -1.13
N GLY A 327 -5.38 -35.66 -2.46
CA GLY A 327 -6.49 -36.30 -3.19
C GLY A 327 -7.75 -35.42 -3.41
N SER A 328 -7.72 -34.13 -3.08
CA SER A 328 -8.82 -33.21 -3.42
C SER A 328 -9.11 -33.22 -4.92
N SER A 329 -10.41 -33.26 -5.28
CA SER A 329 -10.90 -33.39 -6.67
C SER A 329 -10.85 -32.09 -7.46
N PHE A 330 -10.39 -30.97 -6.87
CA PHE A 330 -10.38 -29.65 -7.50
C PHE A 330 -8.97 -29.09 -7.71
N ASN A 331 -8.85 -28.27 -8.74
CA ASN A 331 -7.64 -27.49 -9.03
C ASN A 331 -7.94 -25.99 -8.85
N ILE A 332 -7.40 -25.37 -7.79
CA ILE A 332 -7.64 -23.95 -7.46
C ILE A 332 -7.20 -23.02 -8.60
N GLY A 333 -6.11 -23.33 -9.31
CA GLY A 333 -5.65 -22.52 -10.45
C GLY A 333 -6.66 -22.49 -11.60
N GLU A 334 -7.28 -23.63 -11.89
CA GLU A 334 -8.34 -23.75 -12.90
C GLU A 334 -9.62 -23.03 -12.46
N VAL A 335 -10.00 -23.18 -11.19
CA VAL A 335 -11.14 -22.46 -10.59
C VAL A 335 -10.95 -20.95 -10.68
N GLU A 336 -9.76 -20.46 -10.25
CA GLU A 336 -9.43 -19.03 -10.32
C GLU A 336 -9.46 -18.51 -11.76
N SER A 337 -8.86 -19.24 -12.70
CA SER A 337 -8.84 -18.85 -14.11
C SER A 337 -10.26 -18.78 -14.71
N ALA A 338 -11.10 -19.77 -14.42
CA ALA A 338 -12.48 -19.80 -14.88
C ALA A 338 -13.32 -18.67 -14.29
N LEU A 339 -13.22 -18.44 -12.97
CA LEU A 339 -13.93 -17.35 -12.28
C LEU A 339 -13.49 -15.99 -12.76
N ARG A 340 -12.19 -15.78 -12.97
CA ARG A 340 -11.64 -14.53 -13.51
C ARG A 340 -12.20 -14.25 -14.89
N LYS A 341 -12.24 -15.25 -15.76
CA LYS A 341 -12.82 -15.13 -17.10
C LYS A 341 -14.31 -14.79 -17.05
N LEU A 342 -15.07 -15.42 -16.17
CA LEU A 342 -16.50 -15.12 -15.98
C LEU A 342 -16.70 -13.70 -15.43
N ALA A 343 -15.96 -13.32 -14.40
CA ALA A 343 -16.14 -12.05 -13.71
C ALA A 343 -15.65 -10.84 -14.52
N LEU A 344 -14.50 -10.96 -15.21
CA LEU A 344 -13.81 -9.81 -15.82
C LEU A 344 -13.85 -9.79 -17.35
N ASP A 345 -13.93 -10.94 -18.04
CA ASP A 345 -13.87 -11.00 -19.50
C ASP A 345 -15.25 -11.17 -20.15
N SER A 346 -16.23 -11.74 -19.43
CA SER A 346 -17.62 -11.81 -19.91
C SER A 346 -18.37 -10.49 -19.60
N ASN A 347 -19.48 -10.25 -20.28
CA ASN A 347 -20.39 -9.15 -19.96
C ASN A 347 -21.59 -9.60 -19.11
N ASP A 348 -21.53 -10.81 -18.55
CA ASP A 348 -22.64 -11.41 -17.81
C ASP A 348 -22.72 -10.92 -16.36
N TYR A 349 -21.58 -10.39 -15.84
CA TYR A 349 -21.49 -9.86 -14.49
C TYR A 349 -20.98 -8.41 -14.48
N ASN A 350 -21.64 -7.59 -13.66
CA ASN A 350 -21.28 -6.19 -13.46
C ASN A 350 -20.16 -6.03 -12.41
N ILE A 351 -18.99 -6.58 -12.74
CA ILE A 351 -17.80 -6.61 -11.88
C ILE A 351 -16.63 -5.91 -12.59
N VAL A 352 -15.99 -4.98 -11.91
CA VAL A 352 -14.80 -4.26 -12.41
C VAL A 352 -13.50 -4.82 -11.85
N GLU A 353 -13.51 -5.33 -10.62
CA GLU A 353 -12.37 -5.97 -9.95
C GLU A 353 -12.81 -7.28 -9.29
N PHE A 354 -12.06 -8.34 -9.52
CA PHE A 354 -12.31 -9.64 -8.91
C PHE A 354 -11.02 -10.21 -8.30
N ILE A 355 -11.03 -10.47 -7.00
CA ILE A 355 -9.96 -11.11 -6.26
C ILE A 355 -10.48 -12.41 -5.66
N LEU A 356 -9.79 -13.50 -5.94
CA LEU A 356 -10.00 -14.78 -5.28
C LEU A 356 -8.81 -15.05 -4.35
N ASP A 357 -9.03 -14.93 -3.04
CA ASP A 357 -8.05 -15.40 -2.07
C ASP A 357 -8.15 -16.91 -1.94
N ARG A 358 -7.03 -17.56 -2.06
CA ARG A 358 -6.92 -19.01 -1.91
C ARG A 358 -7.07 -19.38 -0.45
N PRO A 359 -7.60 -20.60 -0.14
CA PRO A 359 -7.56 -21.08 1.23
C PRO A 359 -6.10 -21.06 1.70
N ASP A 360 -5.93 -20.60 2.93
CA ASP A 360 -4.69 -20.87 3.63
C ASP A 360 -4.53 -22.39 3.65
N TYR A 361 -3.65 -22.87 2.78
CA TYR A 361 -3.13 -24.22 2.99
C TYR A 361 -2.55 -24.15 4.39
N PRO A 362 -2.94 -25.05 5.33
CA PRO A 362 -2.31 -25.01 6.62
C PRO A 362 -0.83 -24.86 6.34
N GLU A 363 -0.26 -23.73 6.76
CA GLU A 363 1.19 -23.65 6.89
C GLU A 363 1.50 -24.96 7.57
N TYR A 364 2.28 -25.81 6.92
CA TYR A 364 2.70 -27.05 7.51
C TYR A 364 3.18 -26.67 8.89
N THR A 365 2.28 -26.85 9.87
CA THR A 365 2.53 -26.41 11.22
C THR A 365 3.82 -27.05 11.58
N LYS A 366 4.85 -26.20 11.55
CA LYS A 366 6.19 -26.49 12.04
C LYS A 366 6.57 -27.97 12.06
N GLN A 367 7.24 -28.38 10.97
CA GLN A 367 8.49 -29.14 11.00
C GLN A 367 8.72 -30.26 12.04
N GLU A 368 7.84 -30.56 12.96
CA GLU A 368 8.12 -31.64 13.93
C GLU A 368 7.42 -32.97 13.59
N ASP A 369 6.28 -32.97 12.87
CA ASP A 369 5.58 -34.23 12.57
C ASP A 369 5.53 -34.61 11.08
N ILE A 370 5.76 -33.66 10.16
CA ILE A 370 5.73 -33.93 8.72
C ILE A 370 7.14 -34.17 8.18
N GLY A 371 8.15 -33.60 8.81
CA GLY A 371 9.55 -33.84 8.47
C GLY A 371 9.88 -35.33 8.56
N GLN A 372 9.46 -35.98 9.62
CA GLN A 372 9.73 -37.40 9.82
C GLN A 372 8.89 -38.27 8.85
N SER A 373 7.61 -37.98 8.69
CA SER A 373 6.74 -38.73 7.78
C SER A 373 7.01 -38.51 6.30
N LEU A 374 7.49 -37.33 5.90
CA LEU A 374 7.93 -37.04 4.53
C LEU A 374 9.34 -37.59 4.27
N VAL A 375 10.24 -37.50 5.24
CA VAL A 375 11.58 -38.10 5.15
C VAL A 375 11.46 -39.63 5.12
N ASP A 376 10.63 -40.22 5.97
CA ASP A 376 10.37 -41.66 5.98
C ASP A 376 9.69 -42.15 4.70
N ASN A 377 8.81 -41.33 4.09
CA ASN A 377 8.20 -41.67 2.78
C ASN A 377 9.10 -41.35 1.60
N ILE A 378 9.96 -40.34 1.67
CA ILE A 378 10.92 -40.00 0.63
C ILE A 378 12.08 -41.01 0.62
N GLU A 379 12.58 -41.42 1.79
CA GLU A 379 13.57 -42.50 1.87
C GLU A 379 13.04 -43.86 1.35
N PHE A 380 11.70 -44.06 1.39
CA PHE A 380 11.07 -45.27 0.82
C PHE A 380 10.82 -45.19 -0.69
N LEU A 381 10.74 -43.98 -1.27
CA LEU A 381 10.37 -43.77 -2.68
C LEU A 381 11.54 -43.35 -3.57
N ILE A 382 12.63 -42.91 -3.00
CA ILE A 382 13.81 -42.45 -3.74
C ILE A 382 15.02 -43.33 -3.39
N GLU A 383 15.20 -44.39 -4.16
CA GLU A 383 16.36 -45.29 -4.01
C GLU A 383 17.69 -44.59 -4.30
N ASP A 384 17.70 -43.56 -5.14
CA ASP A 384 18.87 -42.76 -5.48
C ASP A 384 18.49 -41.32 -5.82
N PRO A 385 18.50 -40.40 -4.81
CA PRO A 385 18.11 -38.99 -5.02
C PRO A 385 18.93 -38.25 -6.06
N GLU A 386 20.21 -38.64 -6.25
CA GLU A 386 21.07 -38.01 -7.25
C GLU A 386 20.67 -38.44 -8.66
N LYS A 387 20.33 -39.71 -8.84
CA LYS A 387 19.86 -40.27 -10.11
C LYS A 387 18.51 -39.70 -10.52
N GLU A 388 17.53 -39.66 -9.61
CA GLU A 388 16.19 -39.12 -9.88
C GLU A 388 16.23 -37.62 -10.16
N PHE A 389 17.02 -36.85 -9.42
CA PHE A 389 17.19 -35.43 -9.72
C PHE A 389 17.86 -35.20 -11.06
N LYS A 390 18.84 -36.05 -11.43
CA LYS A 390 19.46 -36.00 -12.75
C LYS A 390 18.50 -36.36 -13.88
N GLU A 391 17.61 -37.33 -13.67
CA GLU A 391 16.55 -37.70 -14.62
C GLU A 391 15.52 -36.56 -14.74
N TYR A 392 15.11 -35.95 -13.63
CA TYR A 392 14.25 -34.79 -13.61
C TYR A 392 14.84 -33.60 -14.37
N VAL A 393 16.09 -33.22 -14.07
CA VAL A 393 16.78 -32.11 -14.75
C VAL A 393 16.99 -32.42 -16.23
N THR A 394 17.20 -33.71 -16.58
CA THR A 394 17.33 -34.15 -17.97
C THR A 394 15.98 -34.11 -18.70
N ALA A 395 14.88 -34.41 -18.01
CA ALA A 395 13.50 -34.30 -18.54
C ALA A 395 13.05 -32.86 -18.75
N LEU A 396 13.53 -31.94 -17.91
CA LEU A 396 13.32 -30.49 -18.07
C LEU A 396 14.07 -29.89 -19.29
N ARG A 397 14.80 -30.70 -20.04
CA ARG A 397 15.67 -30.32 -21.15
C ARG A 397 15.01 -29.75 -22.40
N ASN A 398 13.75 -29.35 -22.31
CA ASN A 398 13.10 -28.67 -23.43
C ASN A 398 12.89 -27.18 -23.12
N LYS A 399 13.88 -26.36 -23.42
CA LYS A 399 13.87 -24.92 -23.77
C LYS A 399 14.61 -23.93 -22.87
N ASP A 400 14.77 -24.12 -21.54
CA ASP A 400 15.31 -23.04 -20.73
C ASP A 400 16.73 -23.28 -20.15
N LEU A 401 17.15 -24.50 -19.96
CA LEU A 401 18.48 -24.81 -19.41
C LEU A 401 19.63 -24.71 -20.46
N GLU A 402 19.36 -24.95 -21.73
CA GLU A 402 20.35 -24.75 -22.80
C GLU A 402 20.74 -23.28 -22.97
N LYS A 403 19.87 -22.34 -22.63
CA LYS A 403 20.17 -20.91 -22.69
C LYS A 403 21.10 -20.44 -21.57
N GLN A 404 21.23 -21.20 -20.48
CA GLN A 404 22.03 -20.81 -19.31
C GLN A 404 23.32 -21.56 -19.13
N ASN A 405 23.72 -22.46 -20.07
CA ASN A 405 24.91 -23.29 -19.99
C ASN A 405 25.09 -24.07 -18.67
N LEU A 406 24.00 -24.53 -18.06
CA LEU A 406 24.02 -25.26 -16.79
C LEU A 406 24.20 -26.76 -17.04
N ASP A 407 25.26 -27.34 -16.47
CA ASP A 407 25.51 -28.77 -16.50
C ASP A 407 24.60 -29.53 -15.54
N PRO A 408 23.72 -30.45 -16.02
CA PRO A 408 22.84 -31.23 -15.16
C PRO A 408 23.56 -32.07 -14.10
N ASN A 409 24.77 -32.54 -14.41
CA ASN A 409 25.57 -33.32 -13.47
C ASN A 409 26.11 -32.45 -12.32
N LEU A 410 26.45 -31.20 -12.61
CA LEU A 410 26.89 -30.25 -11.60
C LEU A 410 25.73 -29.89 -10.68
N LEU A 411 24.53 -29.66 -11.22
CA LEU A 411 23.32 -29.37 -10.45
C LEU A 411 22.93 -30.55 -9.53
N ALA A 412 22.99 -31.80 -10.03
CA ALA A 412 22.71 -32.97 -9.21
C ALA A 412 23.71 -33.11 -8.05
N LYS A 413 25.00 -32.87 -8.27
CA LYS A 413 26.02 -32.87 -7.21
C LYS A 413 25.82 -31.77 -6.17
N ILE A 414 25.37 -30.57 -6.58
CA ILE A 414 25.05 -29.48 -5.67
C ILE A 414 23.84 -29.86 -4.82
N PHE A 415 22.82 -30.46 -5.44
CA PHE A 415 21.61 -30.91 -4.74
C PHE A 415 21.90 -31.98 -3.70
N ALA A 416 22.65 -33.01 -4.04
CA ALA A 416 23.09 -34.07 -3.11
C ALA A 416 23.91 -33.50 -1.95
N LYS A 417 24.77 -32.50 -2.19
CA LYS A 417 25.57 -31.84 -1.17
C LYS A 417 24.73 -30.98 -0.21
N VAL A 418 23.64 -30.41 -0.69
CA VAL A 418 22.69 -29.64 0.13
C VAL A 418 21.87 -30.58 1.02
N LEU A 419 21.38 -31.70 0.48
CA LEU A 419 20.65 -32.71 1.24
C LEU A 419 21.52 -33.32 2.37
N ASN A 420 22.76 -33.70 2.08
CA ASN A 420 23.67 -34.26 3.06
C ASN A 420 24.04 -33.27 4.19
N ARG A 421 24.15 -31.96 3.88
CA ARG A 421 24.37 -30.91 4.91
C ARG A 421 23.16 -30.64 5.78
N SER A 422 21.96 -30.87 5.30
CA SER A 422 20.75 -30.74 6.12
C SER A 422 20.60 -31.92 7.09
N SER A 423 21.01 -33.13 6.71
CA SER A 423 21.01 -34.32 7.59
C SER A 423 22.10 -34.28 8.66
N GLU A 424 23.26 -33.71 8.41
CA GLU A 424 24.32 -33.52 9.42
C GLU A 424 23.95 -32.47 10.47
N LYS A 425 23.23 -31.41 10.14
CA LYS A 425 22.78 -30.41 11.11
C LYS A 425 21.66 -30.91 12.04
N THR A 426 20.87 -31.90 11.65
CA THR A 426 19.83 -32.50 12.47
C THR A 426 20.43 -33.48 13.51
N ASN A 427 21.58 -34.09 13.22
CA ASN A 427 22.28 -34.98 14.16
C ASN A 427 23.10 -34.26 15.25
N ASP A 428 23.55 -33.01 14.99
CA ASP A 428 24.33 -32.23 15.96
C ASP A 428 23.47 -31.57 17.04
N THR A 429 22.17 -31.33 16.75
CA THR A 429 21.23 -30.77 17.75
C THR A 429 20.66 -31.80 18.74
N SER A 430 20.80 -33.10 18.46
CA SER A 430 20.37 -34.17 19.36
C SER A 430 21.44 -34.55 20.39
N ALA A 431 22.69 -34.16 20.19
CA ALA A 431 23.80 -34.47 21.12
C ALA A 431 23.98 -33.49 22.30
N VAL A 432 23.38 -32.30 22.22
CA VAL A 432 23.56 -31.26 23.25
C VAL A 432 22.51 -31.33 24.38
N LYS A 433 21.52 -32.23 24.33
CA LYS A 433 20.48 -32.35 25.38
C LYS A 433 20.67 -33.54 26.33
N ARG A 434 21.85 -34.15 26.38
CA ARG A 434 22.19 -35.16 27.42
C ARG A 434 23.46 -34.77 28.18
N GLY A 435 23.33 -33.83 29.06
CA GLY A 435 24.40 -33.48 30.02
C GLY A 435 24.08 -32.19 30.72
N ASN A 436 23.22 -32.29 31.77
CA ASN A 436 23.42 -31.68 33.07
C ASN A 436 22.23 -32.03 33.97
N ASN A 437 22.56 -32.76 35.00
CA ASN A 437 21.78 -32.92 36.23
C ASN A 437 21.55 -31.58 36.92
#